data_f3d4cada95c26a0b225bd55113ff2412
#
_entry.id   f3d4cada95c26a0b225bd55113ff2412
#
_cell.length_a   1.000
_cell.length_b   1.000
_cell.length_c   1.000
_cell.angle_alpha   90.00
_cell.angle_beta   90.00
_cell.angle_gamma   90.00
#
_symmetry.space_group_name_H-M   'P 1'
#
loop_
_entity.id
_entity.type
_entity.pdbx_description
1 polymer ?
#
loop_
_entity_poly.entity_id
_entity_poly.type
_entity_poly.pdbx_seq_one_letter_code
_entity_poly.pdbx_strand_id
1 'polypeptide(L)'
;VQIGQWQRSEPHFGDAIAFVHSGALGNIRMVKAWAYQGWMQPIPVVADSPTPEEVDCAMWLGPAARRPFNENRFHFNFRWFWDYAGGLMTDWGVHLVDYAMYGMKATVPKTVMASGGKFAYPEDASETPDTLQIVYEFDGFSLLWEHATGIDGGNYGSNHGVAFIGNRGTLVLD
;
A
#
# COMPACT_ATOMS: atom_id res chain seq x y z
N VAL A 1 -8.36 6.38 -19.87
CA VAL A 1 -7.55 6.32 -18.64
C VAL A 1 -7.19 4.85 -18.37
N GLN A 2 -5.93 4.59 -18.03
CA GLN A 2 -5.45 3.27 -17.66
C GLN A 2 -4.89 3.33 -16.24
N ILE A 3 -5.30 2.39 -15.38
CA ILE A 3 -4.79 2.26 -14.02
C ILE A 3 -3.55 1.36 -14.03
N GLY A 4 -2.51 1.77 -13.30
CA GLY A 4 -1.20 1.12 -13.31
C GLY A 4 -1.08 -0.08 -12.38
N GLN A 5 -1.91 -1.12 -12.55
CA GLN A 5 -1.80 -2.39 -11.82
C GLN A 5 -0.81 -3.32 -12.52
N TRP A 6 0.46 -2.97 -12.48
CA TRP A 6 1.51 -3.60 -13.26
C TRP A 6 1.77 -5.07 -12.89
N GLN A 7 1.55 -5.49 -11.63
CA GLN A 7 1.62 -6.88 -11.21
C GLN A 7 0.70 -7.80 -12.03
N ARG A 8 -0.41 -7.27 -12.53
CA ARG A 8 -1.31 -8.05 -13.39
C ARG A 8 -0.77 -8.26 -14.80
N SER A 9 0.28 -7.56 -15.20
CA SER A 9 0.85 -7.57 -16.55
C SER A 9 2.19 -8.28 -16.65
N GLU A 10 2.89 -8.49 -15.54
CA GLU A 10 4.19 -9.12 -15.54
C GLU A 10 4.10 -10.66 -15.52
N PRO A 11 4.88 -11.37 -16.36
CA PRO A 11 4.78 -12.81 -16.54
C PRO A 11 4.92 -13.62 -15.24
N HIS A 12 5.90 -13.30 -14.38
CA HIS A 12 6.14 -14.06 -13.15
C HIS A 12 4.98 -13.96 -12.15
N PHE A 13 4.30 -12.81 -12.10
CA PHE A 13 3.07 -12.68 -11.31
C PHE A 13 1.93 -13.53 -11.90
N GLY A 14 1.85 -13.61 -13.25
CA GLY A 14 0.91 -14.49 -13.93
C GLY A 14 1.14 -15.97 -13.63
N ASP A 15 2.40 -16.41 -13.67
CA ASP A 15 2.80 -17.79 -13.35
C ASP A 15 2.49 -18.14 -11.90
N ALA A 16 2.73 -17.22 -10.98
CA ALA A 16 2.42 -17.39 -9.58
C ALA A 16 0.91 -17.52 -9.31
N ILE A 17 0.07 -16.74 -9.97
CA ILE A 17 -1.39 -16.90 -9.89
C ILE A 17 -1.83 -18.25 -10.44
N ALA A 18 -1.25 -18.70 -11.55
CA ALA A 18 -1.52 -20.04 -12.10
C ALA A 18 -1.15 -21.13 -11.09
N PHE A 19 -0.02 -20.98 -10.39
CA PHE A 19 0.39 -21.90 -9.34
C PHE A 19 -0.56 -21.89 -8.12
N VAL A 20 -0.99 -20.71 -7.66
CA VAL A 20 -2.01 -20.58 -6.60
C VAL A 20 -3.29 -21.31 -7.02
N HIS A 21 -3.75 -21.07 -8.24
CA HIS A 21 -4.99 -21.66 -8.75
C HIS A 21 -4.89 -23.18 -9.06
N SER A 22 -3.69 -23.72 -9.21
CA SER A 22 -3.49 -25.17 -9.41
C SER A 22 -3.87 -26.02 -8.21
N GLY A 23 -4.00 -25.39 -7.03
CA GLY A 23 -4.26 -26.09 -5.77
C GLY A 23 -3.02 -26.75 -5.16
N ALA A 24 -1.81 -26.51 -5.69
CA ALA A 24 -0.56 -27.08 -5.18
C ALA A 24 -0.31 -26.71 -3.71
N LEU A 25 -0.69 -25.50 -3.28
CA LEU A 25 -0.59 -25.04 -1.90
C LEU A 25 -1.64 -25.67 -0.96
N GLY A 26 -2.59 -26.43 -1.50
CA GLY A 26 -3.71 -26.97 -0.72
C GLY A 26 -4.73 -25.91 -0.33
N ASN A 27 -5.24 -25.96 0.89
CA ASN A 27 -6.17 -24.96 1.40
C ASN A 27 -5.42 -23.75 1.92
N ILE A 28 -5.47 -22.64 1.17
CA ILE A 28 -4.88 -21.36 1.58
C ILE A 28 -5.83 -20.69 2.57
N ARG A 29 -5.35 -20.44 3.79
CA ARG A 29 -6.14 -19.85 4.89
C ARG A 29 -5.64 -18.49 5.32
N MET A 30 -4.41 -18.14 4.96
CA MET A 30 -3.80 -16.85 5.27
C MET A 30 -3.11 -16.32 4.01
N VAL A 31 -3.28 -15.03 3.78
CA VAL A 31 -2.50 -14.27 2.80
C VAL A 31 -1.88 -13.09 3.54
N LYS A 32 -0.61 -12.79 3.27
CA LYS A 32 0.05 -11.60 3.79
C LYS A 32 0.49 -10.72 2.63
N ALA A 33 0.28 -9.42 2.76
CA ALA A 33 0.84 -8.40 1.88
C ALA A 33 1.54 -7.36 2.76
N TRP A 34 2.75 -6.93 2.39
CA TRP A 34 3.51 -6.01 3.22
C TRP A 34 4.37 -5.06 2.40
N ALA A 35 4.66 -3.89 2.98
CA ALA A 35 5.61 -2.91 2.43
C ALA A 35 6.34 -2.19 3.57
N TYR A 36 7.61 -2.52 3.74
CA TYR A 36 8.52 -1.85 4.66
C TYR A 36 9.44 -0.91 3.87
N GLN A 37 9.41 0.37 4.20
CA GLN A 37 10.08 1.42 3.43
C GLN A 37 11.14 2.11 4.29
N GLY A 38 12.25 1.39 4.54
CA GLY A 38 13.35 1.86 5.38
C GLY A 38 14.03 3.13 4.87
N TRP A 39 14.00 3.36 3.55
CA TRP A 39 14.57 4.54 2.91
C TRP A 39 13.77 5.83 3.17
N MET A 40 12.51 5.73 3.58
CA MET A 40 11.66 6.90 3.81
C MET A 40 12.09 7.65 5.07
N GLN A 41 12.23 8.96 4.92
CA GLN A 41 12.64 9.89 5.98
C GLN A 41 11.46 10.75 6.40
N PRO A 42 11.51 11.39 7.59
CA PRO A 42 10.47 12.32 8.01
C PRO A 42 10.33 13.48 7.04
N ILE A 43 9.11 13.95 6.84
CA ILE A 43 8.81 15.10 5.98
C ILE A 43 8.89 16.35 6.83
N PRO A 44 9.79 17.30 6.52
CA PRO A 44 9.94 18.51 7.33
C PRO A 44 8.67 19.37 7.27
N VAL A 45 8.34 20.01 8.39
CA VAL A 45 7.25 20.98 8.43
C VAL A 45 7.71 22.27 7.73
N VAL A 46 7.01 22.65 6.66
CA VAL A 46 7.29 23.90 5.92
C VAL A 46 6.04 24.77 5.88
N ALA A 47 6.24 26.09 5.83
CA ALA A 47 5.14 27.05 5.71
C ALA A 47 4.51 27.01 4.32
N ASP A 48 3.23 27.38 4.24
CA ASP A 48 2.57 27.64 2.97
C ASP A 48 3.26 28.81 2.25
N SER A 49 3.30 28.77 0.93
CA SER A 49 3.96 29.75 0.08
C SER A 49 3.08 30.16 -1.12
N PRO A 50 3.43 31.23 -1.82
CA PRO A 50 2.83 31.50 -3.13
C PRO A 50 3.05 30.32 -4.08
N THR A 51 2.07 30.07 -4.94
CA THR A 51 2.20 29.09 -6.01
C THR A 51 3.32 29.50 -6.97
N PRO A 52 4.26 28.59 -7.33
CA PRO A 52 5.23 28.85 -8.40
C PRO A 52 4.52 29.20 -9.72
N GLU A 53 5.12 30.11 -10.51
CA GLU A 53 4.48 30.59 -11.77
C GLU A 53 4.23 29.48 -12.78
N GLU A 54 5.05 28.43 -12.78
CA GLU A 54 4.96 27.30 -13.70
C GLU A 54 3.89 26.27 -13.29
N VAL A 55 3.25 26.44 -12.12
CA VAL A 55 2.30 25.47 -11.56
C VAL A 55 0.86 25.95 -11.74
N ASP A 56 0.08 25.24 -12.54
CA ASP A 56 -1.38 25.40 -12.54
C ASP A 56 -1.98 24.64 -11.35
N CYS A 57 -2.02 25.30 -10.19
CA CYS A 57 -2.60 24.73 -8.99
C CYS A 57 -4.06 24.33 -9.12
N ALA A 58 -4.84 25.03 -9.93
CA ALA A 58 -6.25 24.71 -10.07
C ALA A 58 -6.42 23.37 -10.82
N MET A 59 -5.63 23.17 -11.86
CA MET A 59 -5.62 21.90 -12.60
C MET A 59 -5.02 20.76 -11.74
N TRP A 60 -3.94 21.03 -10.99
CA TRP A 60 -3.31 20.01 -10.14
C TRP A 60 -4.24 19.54 -9.02
N LEU A 61 -4.95 20.46 -8.36
CA LEU A 61 -5.90 20.12 -7.30
C LEU A 61 -7.08 19.29 -7.81
N GLY A 62 -7.53 19.54 -9.07
CA GLY A 62 -8.71 18.86 -9.58
C GLY A 62 -9.91 18.99 -8.64
N PRO A 63 -10.50 17.87 -8.16
CA PRO A 63 -11.63 17.89 -7.23
C PRO A 63 -11.24 18.10 -5.75
N ALA A 64 -9.96 18.13 -5.41
CA ALA A 64 -9.52 18.32 -4.03
C ALA A 64 -9.85 19.70 -3.49
N ALA A 65 -9.96 19.82 -2.17
CA ALA A 65 -10.25 21.10 -1.52
C ALA A 65 -9.15 22.14 -1.83
N ARG A 66 -9.56 23.39 -2.03
CA ARG A 66 -8.62 24.50 -2.27
C ARG A 66 -7.89 24.82 -0.96
N ARG A 67 -6.57 24.77 -1.03
CA ARG A 67 -5.64 25.13 0.05
C ARG A 67 -4.52 26.02 -0.50
N PRO A 68 -3.86 26.84 0.34
CA PRO A 68 -2.63 27.50 -0.07
C PRO A 68 -1.59 26.49 -0.57
N PHE A 69 -0.74 26.91 -1.49
CA PHE A 69 0.32 26.02 -1.97
C PHE A 69 1.30 25.69 -0.83
N ASN A 70 1.70 24.42 -0.81
CA ASN A 70 2.72 23.92 0.10
C ASN A 70 3.53 22.85 -0.63
N GLU A 71 4.84 22.97 -0.66
CA GLU A 71 5.70 22.05 -1.41
C GLU A 71 5.60 20.59 -0.95
N ASN A 72 5.33 20.37 0.35
CA ASN A 72 5.11 19.01 0.87
C ASN A 72 3.87 18.34 0.31
N ARG A 73 2.86 19.11 -0.12
CA ARG A 73 1.62 18.59 -0.71
C ARG A 73 1.67 18.48 -2.21
N PHE A 74 2.87 18.59 -2.80
CA PHE A 74 3.08 18.61 -4.24
C PHE A 74 4.03 17.48 -4.67
N HIS A 75 4.08 17.14 -5.99
CA HIS A 75 4.89 16.07 -6.53
C HIS A 75 4.78 14.76 -5.73
N PHE A 76 5.89 14.19 -5.30
CA PHE A 76 5.97 12.88 -4.65
C PHE A 76 5.23 12.84 -3.30
N ASN A 77 5.36 13.87 -2.48
CA ASN A 77 4.87 13.84 -1.09
C ASN A 77 3.36 13.98 -0.94
N PHE A 78 2.61 14.34 -1.99
CA PHE A 78 1.14 14.41 -1.92
C PHE A 78 0.50 13.13 -1.34
N ARG A 79 1.16 12.02 -1.48
CA ARG A 79 0.74 10.69 -0.99
C ARG A 79 0.43 10.64 0.49
N TRP A 80 1.06 11.49 1.26
CA TRP A 80 1.02 11.50 2.72
C TRP A 80 0.01 12.47 3.31
N PHE A 81 -0.85 13.05 2.47
CA PHE A 81 -1.86 14.03 2.85
C PHE A 81 -3.26 13.55 2.48
N TRP A 82 -4.18 13.56 3.45
CA TRP A 82 -5.53 13.02 3.29
C TRP A 82 -6.35 13.67 2.19
N ASP A 83 -6.07 14.93 1.85
CA ASP A 83 -6.78 15.63 0.75
C ASP A 83 -6.54 14.97 -0.62
N TYR A 84 -5.47 14.21 -0.76
CA TYR A 84 -5.00 13.71 -2.07
C TYR A 84 -4.85 12.19 -2.13
N ALA A 85 -4.52 11.56 -1.01
CA ALA A 85 -4.24 10.13 -0.97
C ALA A 85 -4.38 9.56 0.45
N GLY A 86 -4.07 8.29 0.66
CA GLY A 86 -4.16 7.58 1.95
C GLY A 86 -2.87 6.90 2.36
N GLY A 87 -1.71 7.51 2.09
CA GLY A 87 -0.40 6.99 2.47
C GLY A 87 -0.03 5.68 1.77
N LEU A 88 0.83 4.89 2.40
CA LEU A 88 1.30 3.61 1.85
C LEU A 88 0.16 2.62 1.58
N MET A 89 -0.96 2.71 2.31
CA MET A 89 -2.10 1.84 2.05
C MET A 89 -2.67 2.05 0.65
N THR A 90 -2.77 3.27 0.17
CA THR A 90 -3.29 3.58 -1.16
C THR A 90 -2.22 3.70 -2.24
N ASP A 91 -0.94 3.75 -1.86
CA ASP A 91 0.20 3.76 -2.77
C ASP A 91 0.68 2.33 -3.05
N TRP A 92 1.30 1.68 -2.09
CA TRP A 92 1.77 0.28 -2.21
C TRP A 92 0.68 -0.76 -1.99
N GLY A 93 -0.23 -0.50 -1.05
CA GLY A 93 -1.29 -1.43 -0.72
C GLY A 93 -2.23 -1.69 -1.89
N VAL A 94 -2.51 -0.68 -2.73
CA VAL A 94 -3.34 -0.85 -3.93
C VAL A 94 -2.78 -1.91 -4.88
N HIS A 95 -1.46 -2.04 -4.98
CA HIS A 95 -0.82 -3.06 -5.81
C HIS A 95 -0.85 -4.45 -5.18
N LEU A 96 -0.40 -4.55 -3.93
CA LEU A 96 -0.16 -5.84 -3.27
C LEU A 96 -1.45 -6.48 -2.75
N VAL A 97 -2.38 -5.68 -2.22
CA VAL A 97 -3.71 -6.17 -1.80
C VAL A 97 -4.54 -6.56 -3.02
N ASP A 98 -4.49 -5.79 -4.13
CA ASP A 98 -5.13 -6.15 -5.39
C ASP A 98 -4.65 -7.51 -5.89
N TYR A 99 -3.33 -7.73 -5.87
CA TYR A 99 -2.75 -8.99 -6.30
C TYR A 99 -3.11 -10.16 -5.39
N ALA A 100 -3.11 -9.95 -4.07
CA ALA A 100 -3.56 -10.95 -3.09
C ALA A 100 -5.03 -11.35 -3.33
N MET A 101 -5.90 -10.36 -3.53
CA MET A 101 -7.32 -10.59 -3.83
C MET A 101 -7.52 -11.29 -5.17
N TYR A 102 -6.73 -10.94 -6.17
CA TYR A 102 -6.75 -11.60 -7.49
C TYR A 102 -6.37 -13.08 -7.38
N GLY A 103 -5.31 -13.41 -6.63
CA GLY A 103 -4.89 -14.79 -6.37
C GLY A 103 -5.96 -15.60 -5.65
N MET A 104 -6.67 -14.99 -4.71
CA MET A 104 -7.75 -15.65 -3.94
C MET A 104 -9.12 -15.57 -4.60
N LYS A 105 -9.26 -14.92 -5.77
CA LYS A 105 -10.55 -14.64 -6.45
C LYS A 105 -11.57 -13.95 -5.53
N ALA A 106 -11.05 -13.08 -4.64
CA ALA A 106 -11.85 -12.38 -3.64
C ALA A 106 -12.22 -10.98 -4.13
N THR A 107 -13.33 -10.43 -3.63
CA THR A 107 -13.81 -9.10 -4.01
C THR A 107 -14.10 -8.20 -2.81
N VAL A 108 -14.81 -8.67 -1.82
CA VAL A 108 -15.25 -7.88 -0.67
C VAL A 108 -15.01 -8.65 0.63
N PRO A 109 -14.30 -8.08 1.61
CA PRO A 109 -14.15 -8.71 2.92
C PRO A 109 -15.45 -8.63 3.73
N LYS A 110 -15.64 -9.57 4.66
CA LYS A 110 -16.75 -9.57 5.64
C LYS A 110 -16.52 -8.56 6.73
N THR A 111 -15.30 -8.52 7.25
CA THR A 111 -14.89 -7.60 8.31
C THR A 111 -13.49 -7.04 8.02
N VAL A 112 -13.24 -5.86 8.56
CA VAL A 112 -11.94 -5.19 8.49
C VAL A 112 -11.60 -4.67 9.88
N MET A 113 -10.39 -4.99 10.36
CA MET A 113 -9.81 -4.42 11.57
C MET A 113 -8.50 -3.74 11.23
N ALA A 114 -8.27 -2.55 11.78
CA ALA A 114 -7.04 -1.80 11.54
C ALA A 114 -6.47 -1.22 12.84
N SER A 115 -5.15 -1.18 12.92
CA SER A 115 -4.40 -0.51 13.98
C SER A 115 -3.15 0.10 13.40
N GLY A 116 -2.84 1.33 13.78
CA GLY A 116 -1.66 2.04 13.30
C GLY A 116 -1.65 3.50 13.73
N GLY A 117 -0.65 4.23 13.28
CA GLY A 117 -0.47 5.63 13.60
C GLY A 117 0.85 6.19 13.08
N LYS A 118 1.18 7.39 13.52
CA LYS A 118 2.47 8.03 13.28
C LYS A 118 3.42 7.67 14.44
N PHE A 119 4.12 6.53 14.32
CA PHE A 119 5.00 6.02 15.37
C PHE A 119 6.48 6.25 15.08
N ALA A 120 6.85 6.26 13.80
CA ALA A 120 8.22 6.54 13.38
C ALA A 120 8.52 8.05 13.44
N TYR A 121 7.62 8.85 12.90
CA TYR A 121 7.81 10.30 12.72
C TYR A 121 6.60 11.10 13.23
N PRO A 122 6.32 11.10 14.54
CA PRO A 122 5.09 11.70 15.09
C PRO A 122 4.94 13.20 14.82
N GLU A 123 6.07 13.92 14.69
CA GLU A 123 6.09 15.38 14.53
C GLU A 123 6.35 15.84 13.09
N ASP A 124 6.47 14.93 12.13
CA ASP A 124 6.67 15.31 10.73
C ASP A 124 5.39 15.89 10.10
N ALA A 125 5.50 16.44 8.89
CA ALA A 125 4.40 17.09 8.21
C ALA A 125 3.36 16.10 7.62
N SER A 126 3.62 14.79 7.59
CA SER A 126 2.69 13.81 7.04
C SER A 126 1.42 13.70 7.89
N GLU A 127 0.30 13.36 7.26
CA GLU A 127 -1.00 13.20 7.92
C GLU A 127 -1.39 11.72 8.03
N THR A 128 -0.85 10.87 7.14
CA THR A 128 -1.20 9.45 7.08
C THR A 128 -0.34 8.61 8.03
N PRO A 129 -0.81 7.44 8.47
CA PRO A 129 0.01 6.54 9.28
C PRO A 129 1.31 6.13 8.60
N ASP A 130 2.41 6.22 9.33
CA ASP A 130 3.70 5.65 8.93
C ASP A 130 3.81 4.16 9.27
N THR A 131 2.98 3.70 10.18
CA THR A 131 2.89 2.31 10.63
C THR A 131 1.43 1.89 10.68
N LEU A 132 1.07 0.81 9.97
CA LEU A 132 -0.32 0.35 9.88
C LEU A 132 -0.37 -1.16 9.67
N GLN A 133 -1.30 -1.80 10.37
CA GLN A 133 -1.68 -3.20 10.17
C GLN A 133 -3.19 -3.28 9.94
N ILE A 134 -3.62 -4.04 8.92
CA ILE A 134 -5.03 -4.25 8.61
C ILE A 134 -5.26 -5.74 8.40
N VAL A 135 -6.28 -6.28 9.07
CA VAL A 135 -6.75 -7.65 8.84
C VAL A 135 -8.10 -7.59 8.14
N TYR A 136 -8.17 -8.20 6.98
CA TYR A 136 -9.39 -8.41 6.21
C TYR A 136 -9.84 -9.86 6.37
N GLU A 137 -11.06 -10.08 6.83
CA GLU A 137 -11.66 -11.42 6.91
C GLU A 137 -12.50 -11.68 5.65
N PHE A 138 -12.22 -12.79 4.98
CA PHE A 138 -13.00 -13.31 3.84
C PHE A 138 -13.60 -14.68 4.16
N ASP A 139 -14.38 -15.22 3.25
CA ASP A 139 -14.83 -16.60 3.36
C ASP A 139 -13.65 -17.57 3.19
N GLY A 140 -13.30 -18.24 4.30
CA GLY A 140 -12.30 -19.30 4.34
C GLY A 140 -10.83 -18.84 4.46
N PHE A 141 -10.54 -17.54 4.46
CA PHE A 141 -9.19 -17.02 4.68
C PHE A 141 -9.19 -15.62 5.26
N SER A 142 -8.04 -15.21 5.81
CA SER A 142 -7.74 -13.83 6.18
C SER A 142 -6.59 -13.27 5.34
N LEU A 143 -6.67 -11.97 5.03
CA LEU A 143 -5.59 -11.21 4.41
C LEU A 143 -5.09 -10.18 5.42
N LEU A 144 -3.79 -10.21 5.70
CA LEU A 144 -3.09 -9.19 6.47
C LEU A 144 -2.38 -8.24 5.50
N TRP A 145 -2.65 -6.95 5.64
CA TRP A 145 -1.80 -5.88 5.13
C TRP A 145 -1.00 -5.28 6.27
N GLU A 146 0.28 -5.04 6.06
CA GLU A 146 1.10 -4.27 6.99
C GLU A 146 2.12 -3.40 6.27
N HIS A 147 2.33 -2.20 6.81
CA HIS A 147 3.42 -1.35 6.35
C HIS A 147 4.10 -0.61 7.50
N ALA A 148 5.36 -0.24 7.27
CA ALA A 148 6.11 0.64 8.15
C ALA A 148 7.13 1.45 7.34
N THR A 149 7.29 2.74 7.68
CA THR A 149 8.37 3.59 7.18
C THR A 149 9.53 3.59 8.16
N GLY A 150 10.74 3.86 7.68
CA GLY A 150 11.94 3.90 8.53
C GLY A 150 12.38 2.54 9.09
N ILE A 151 11.79 1.44 8.63
CA ILE A 151 12.18 0.08 8.98
C ILE A 151 12.64 -0.64 7.72
N ASP A 152 13.86 -1.17 7.73
CA ASP A 152 14.38 -2.09 6.73
C ASP A 152 14.14 -3.55 7.13
N GLY A 153 14.18 -4.41 6.13
CA GLY A 153 13.81 -5.80 6.30
C GLY A 153 12.29 -5.96 6.22
N GLY A 154 11.82 -7.16 6.32
CA GLY A 154 10.40 -7.44 6.17
C GLY A 154 10.12 -8.92 6.30
N ASN A 155 8.95 -9.33 5.83
CA ASN A 155 8.57 -10.73 5.87
C ASN A 155 9.35 -11.54 4.84
N TYR A 156 9.75 -12.74 5.19
CA TYR A 156 10.42 -13.69 4.30
C TYR A 156 11.72 -13.18 3.67
N GLY A 157 12.36 -12.20 4.29
CA GLY A 157 13.63 -11.63 3.79
C GLY A 157 13.47 -10.54 2.74
N SER A 158 12.25 -10.12 2.42
CA SER A 158 11.96 -9.04 1.47
C SER A 158 11.26 -7.87 2.14
N ASN A 159 11.58 -6.66 1.74
CA ASN A 159 10.96 -5.45 2.29
C ASN A 159 9.54 -5.18 1.77
N HIS A 160 9.10 -5.87 0.75
CA HIS A 160 7.71 -5.86 0.28
C HIS A 160 7.36 -7.21 -0.36
N GLY A 161 6.08 -7.49 -0.53
CA GLY A 161 5.66 -8.70 -1.23
C GLY A 161 4.28 -9.19 -0.82
N VAL A 162 3.95 -10.36 -1.35
CA VAL A 162 2.73 -11.11 -1.04
C VAL A 162 3.08 -12.57 -0.75
N ALA A 163 2.50 -13.15 0.31
CA ALA A 163 2.64 -14.56 0.65
C ALA A 163 1.27 -15.25 0.70
N PHE A 164 1.12 -16.34 -0.06
CA PHE A 164 -0.04 -17.24 0.00
C PHE A 164 0.33 -18.46 0.84
N ILE A 165 -0.35 -18.65 1.98
CA ILE A 165 0.00 -19.64 3.00
C ILE A 165 -1.08 -20.71 3.07
N GLY A 166 -0.77 -21.88 2.53
CA GLY A 166 -1.64 -23.03 2.51
C GLY A 166 -1.13 -24.17 3.42
N ASN A 167 -1.94 -25.20 3.59
CA ASN A 167 -1.59 -26.35 4.43
C ASN A 167 -0.59 -27.32 3.77
N ARG A 168 -0.20 -27.09 2.51
CA ARG A 168 0.82 -27.85 1.78
C ARG A 168 2.06 -27.04 1.45
N GLY A 169 2.07 -25.75 1.71
CA GLY A 169 3.22 -24.89 1.44
C GLY A 169 2.85 -23.41 1.42
N THR A 170 3.89 -22.62 1.24
CA THR A 170 3.78 -21.15 1.11
C THR A 170 4.44 -20.71 -0.18
N LEU A 171 3.76 -19.87 -0.94
CA LEU A 171 4.34 -19.14 -2.07
C LEU A 171 4.56 -17.70 -1.65
N VAL A 172 5.77 -17.21 -1.86
CA VAL A 172 6.16 -15.81 -1.59
C VAL A 172 6.56 -15.17 -2.90
N LEU A 173 6.14 -13.92 -3.08
CA LEU A 173 6.43 -13.09 -4.25
C LEU A 173 6.81 -11.68 -3.80
N ASP A 174 7.77 -11.08 -4.45
CA ASP A 174 8.23 -9.69 -4.29
C ASP A 174 8.49 -9.03 -5.65
#